data_5b75935eaf87e4a63265ba40de84d372
#
_entry.id   5b75935eaf87e4a63265ba40de84d372
#
_cell.length_a   1.000
_cell.length_b   1.000
_cell.length_c   1.000
_cell.angle_alpha   90.00
_cell.angle_beta   90.00
_cell.angle_gamma   90.00
#
_symmetry.space_group_name_H-M   'P 1'
#
loop_
_entity.id
_entity.type
_entity.pdbx_description
1 polymer ?
#
loop_
_entity_poly.entity_id
_entity_poly.type
_entity_poly.pdbx_seq_one_letter_code
_entity_poly.pdbx_strand_id
1 'polypeptide(L)'
;MAPWHDRAGSASALARHALSILIAAVAFALPVASNAGDVPTFAVDPSWPKQLPNNWILGQVGGITVDWQGHIWVIHRPRSLTDDEKGASLNPPRSKCCVSAPPVLEFDVDGNLLRSWGGPGQGYEWVGREHGIEVDERGFVWVGGNADNDNAIVKFTLDGKFVAQIGKFAPSLGSNDTTQLGKPAETALDKEANEIYVADGYGNRRVIVFDATTLAYKRHWGAYGNKPDDNKQAPYDPKAPASQQFGNPVHCVKLANDGLVYVCDRINNRIQVFKKDGSFVKEFFFEKNTLGNGAVWDIAIWPDPKQTYLLSADGENNEIRVIKREDGSVVGSFGHNGRNAGQFHWVHAMAIDAGGNVYTAEVDTGKRIQKFKLTSDALK
;
A
#
# COMPACT_ATOMS: atom_id res chain seq x y z
N MET A 1 90.81 -52.86 -20.81
CA MET A 1 90.75 -54.10 -21.63
C MET A 1 89.46 -54.08 -22.38
N ALA A 2 89.54 -53.89 -23.68
CA ALA A 2 88.53 -54.21 -24.67
C ALA A 2 88.36 -55.75 -24.71
N PRO A 3 87.48 -56.40 -25.47
CA PRO A 3 86.81 -55.88 -26.68
C PRO A 3 85.36 -56.46 -26.92
N TRP A 4 84.73 -55.90 -27.95
CA TRP A 4 84.20 -56.45 -29.18
C TRP A 4 82.81 -57.10 -29.24
N HIS A 5 82.05 -56.62 -30.13
CA HIS A 5 81.45 -56.99 -31.44
C HIS A 5 80.08 -57.70 -31.25
N ASP A 6 79.17 -57.63 -32.14
CA ASP A 6 78.92 -57.22 -33.52
C ASP A 6 77.41 -57.08 -33.81
N ARG A 7 77.18 -56.17 -34.73
CA ARG A 7 76.25 -56.18 -35.87
C ARG A 7 74.84 -56.76 -35.83
N ALA A 8 74.00 -55.91 -36.31
CA ALA A 8 73.13 -55.95 -37.48
C ALA A 8 71.68 -56.43 -37.36
N GLY A 9 70.85 -55.64 -37.96
CA GLY A 9 69.50 -56.02 -38.34
C GLY A 9 68.53 -54.88 -38.50
N SER A 10 68.47 -54.34 -39.72
CA SER A 10 67.49 -53.34 -40.14
C SER A 10 66.08 -53.88 -40.20
N ALA A 11 65.08 -53.16 -39.72
CA ALA A 11 63.72 -53.18 -40.27
C ALA A 11 63.01 -51.84 -39.91
N SER A 12 62.72 -51.09 -40.93
CA SER A 12 61.93 -49.89 -40.92
C SER A 12 60.46 -50.21 -40.59
N ALA A 13 59.92 -49.58 -39.57
CA ALA A 13 58.47 -49.54 -39.34
C ALA A 13 58.05 -48.06 -39.18
N LEU A 14 57.28 -47.58 -40.14
CA LEU A 14 56.61 -46.31 -40.17
C LEU A 14 55.63 -46.20 -39.00
N ALA A 15 55.97 -45.40 -38.00
CA ALA A 15 55.02 -45.02 -36.95
C ALA A 15 54.12 -43.89 -37.46
N ARG A 16 52.87 -44.15 -37.73
CA ARG A 16 51.84 -43.15 -38.01
C ARG A 16 51.48 -42.46 -36.69
N HIS A 17 51.82 -41.21 -36.55
CA HIS A 17 51.36 -40.36 -35.45
C HIS A 17 49.90 -39.95 -35.77
N ALA A 18 48.96 -40.49 -35.05
CA ALA A 18 47.60 -40.00 -35.03
C ALA A 18 47.54 -38.81 -34.08
N LEU A 19 47.43 -37.60 -34.63
CA LEU A 19 47.23 -36.38 -33.91
C LEU A 19 45.75 -36.28 -33.50
N SER A 20 45.42 -36.66 -32.28
CA SER A 20 44.06 -36.50 -31.73
C SER A 20 43.84 -35.00 -31.38
N ILE A 21 43.13 -34.30 -32.26
CA ILE A 21 42.65 -32.92 -31.98
C ILE A 21 41.47 -33.05 -31.02
N LEU A 22 41.70 -32.69 -29.76
CA LEU A 22 40.64 -32.52 -28.75
C LEU A 22 39.94 -31.19 -29.04
N ILE A 23 38.79 -31.18 -29.71
CA ILE A 23 37.95 -29.99 -29.84
C ILE A 23 37.23 -29.80 -28.51
N ALA A 24 37.71 -28.93 -27.66
CA ALA A 24 36.99 -28.46 -26.49
C ALA A 24 35.84 -27.55 -26.96
N ALA A 25 34.63 -28.05 -26.96
CA ALA A 25 33.41 -27.25 -27.17
C ALA A 25 33.23 -26.34 -25.95
N VAL A 26 33.69 -25.10 -26.05
CA VAL A 26 33.31 -24.06 -25.09
C VAL A 26 31.85 -23.69 -25.35
N ALA A 27 30.95 -24.23 -24.56
CA ALA A 27 29.56 -23.80 -24.55
C ALA A 27 29.54 -22.37 -23.98
N PHE A 28 29.41 -21.37 -24.83
CA PHE A 28 29.02 -20.03 -24.44
C PHE A 28 27.58 -20.11 -23.96
N ALA A 29 27.38 -20.15 -22.63
CA ALA A 29 26.10 -19.86 -22.04
C ALA A 29 25.83 -18.38 -22.31
N LEU A 30 25.02 -18.09 -23.33
CA LEU A 30 24.44 -16.76 -23.49
C LEU A 30 23.65 -16.49 -22.22
N PRO A 31 23.85 -15.31 -21.58
CA PRO A 31 22.96 -14.94 -20.50
C PRO A 31 21.55 -14.90 -21.09
N VAL A 32 20.66 -15.74 -20.56
CA VAL A 32 19.23 -15.57 -20.78
C VAL A 32 18.92 -14.20 -20.19
N ALA A 33 18.74 -13.20 -21.06
CA ALA A 33 18.16 -11.95 -20.65
C ALA A 33 16.80 -12.32 -20.01
N SER A 34 16.72 -12.28 -18.70
CA SER A 34 15.43 -12.27 -18.04
C SER A 34 14.73 -11.04 -18.63
N ASN A 35 13.64 -11.23 -19.35
CA ASN A 35 12.68 -10.17 -19.59
C ASN A 35 12.15 -9.76 -18.20
N ALA A 36 12.91 -8.90 -17.52
CA ALA A 36 12.35 -8.08 -16.48
C ALA A 36 11.36 -7.20 -17.23
N GLY A 37 10.08 -7.41 -17.01
CA GLY A 37 9.05 -6.53 -17.54
C GLY A 37 9.47 -5.10 -17.27
N ASP A 38 9.15 -4.19 -18.16
CA ASP A 38 9.52 -2.78 -18.01
C ASP A 38 9.09 -2.26 -16.64
N VAL A 39 9.94 -1.47 -16.01
CA VAL A 39 9.61 -0.80 -14.75
C VAL A 39 8.38 0.10 -14.98
N PRO A 40 7.35 0.03 -14.12
CA PRO A 40 6.18 0.90 -14.25
C PRO A 40 6.56 2.38 -14.28
N THR A 41 6.12 3.09 -15.31
CA THR A 41 6.24 4.55 -15.43
C THR A 41 4.88 5.19 -15.64
N PHE A 42 4.72 6.44 -15.21
CA PHE A 42 3.40 7.05 -15.08
C PHE A 42 3.37 8.48 -15.63
N ALA A 43 2.20 8.88 -16.14
CA ALA A 43 1.90 10.26 -16.46
C ALA A 43 0.57 10.67 -15.79
N VAL A 44 0.55 11.86 -15.17
CA VAL A 44 -0.67 12.37 -14.55
C VAL A 44 -1.77 12.61 -15.60
N ASP A 45 -3.00 12.27 -15.26
CA ASP A 45 -4.20 12.66 -16.04
C ASP A 45 -4.84 13.90 -15.40
N PRO A 46 -4.58 15.11 -15.91
CA PRO A 46 -5.11 16.33 -15.31
C PRO A 46 -6.61 16.50 -15.51
N SER A 47 -7.26 15.64 -16.32
CA SER A 47 -8.69 15.67 -16.58
C SER A 47 -9.51 14.79 -15.63
N TRP A 48 -8.83 14.07 -14.73
CA TRP A 48 -9.45 13.20 -13.75
C TRP A 48 -9.30 13.75 -12.32
N PRO A 49 -10.33 13.71 -11.46
CA PRO A 49 -11.72 13.37 -11.77
C PRO A 49 -12.43 14.48 -12.56
N LYS A 50 -13.62 14.19 -13.07
CA LYS A 50 -14.49 15.22 -13.64
C LYS A 50 -14.95 16.18 -12.53
N GLN A 51 -15.39 17.39 -12.96
CA GLN A 51 -15.92 18.37 -12.02
C GLN A 51 -17.08 17.78 -11.22
N LEU A 52 -17.01 17.91 -9.89
CA LEU A 52 -18.07 17.47 -9.00
C LEU A 52 -19.34 18.33 -9.18
N PRO A 53 -20.54 17.74 -9.07
CA PRO A 53 -21.80 18.47 -9.14
C PRO A 53 -21.99 19.37 -7.90
N ASN A 54 -23.04 20.19 -7.90
CA ASN A 54 -23.50 20.97 -6.75
C ASN A 54 -22.45 21.89 -6.11
N ASN A 55 -21.46 22.36 -6.87
CA ASN A 55 -20.30 23.11 -6.36
C ASN A 55 -19.53 22.37 -5.24
N TRP A 56 -19.55 21.03 -5.26
CA TRP A 56 -18.84 20.25 -4.27
C TRP A 56 -17.33 20.33 -4.44
N ILE A 57 -16.66 20.36 -3.26
CA ILE A 57 -15.20 20.22 -3.15
C ILE A 57 -14.85 19.16 -2.11
N LEU A 58 -13.63 18.62 -2.23
CA LEU A 58 -13.07 17.67 -1.29
C LEU A 58 -12.34 18.41 -0.16
N GLY A 59 -12.48 17.91 1.06
CA GLY A 59 -11.53 18.16 2.13
C GLY A 59 -10.30 17.24 2.04
N GLN A 60 -9.58 17.06 3.13
CA GLN A 60 -8.48 16.09 3.22
C GLN A 60 -8.97 14.70 2.86
N VAL A 61 -8.28 14.02 1.93
CA VAL A 61 -8.68 12.69 1.49
C VAL A 61 -7.92 11.64 2.28
N GLY A 62 -8.65 10.97 3.20
CA GLY A 62 -8.05 10.00 4.13
C GLY A 62 -7.79 8.64 3.52
N GLY A 63 -8.58 8.21 2.54
CA GLY A 63 -8.44 6.89 1.92
C GLY A 63 -8.98 6.83 0.51
N ILE A 64 -8.48 5.87 -0.25
CA ILE A 64 -8.87 5.59 -1.63
C ILE A 64 -8.69 4.09 -1.90
N THR A 65 -9.64 3.46 -2.59
CA THR A 65 -9.55 2.06 -3.02
C THR A 65 -10.17 1.88 -4.39
N VAL A 66 -9.85 0.78 -5.07
CA VAL A 66 -10.46 0.38 -6.34
C VAL A 66 -11.20 -0.93 -6.11
N ASP A 67 -12.48 -0.95 -6.47
CA ASP A 67 -13.29 -2.15 -6.33
C ASP A 67 -13.08 -3.14 -7.51
N TRP A 68 -13.74 -4.30 -7.43
CA TRP A 68 -13.65 -5.37 -8.45
C TRP A 68 -14.26 -4.98 -9.81
N GLN A 69 -15.03 -3.91 -9.87
CA GLN A 69 -15.59 -3.37 -11.11
C GLN A 69 -14.67 -2.32 -11.74
N GLY A 70 -13.59 -1.94 -11.04
CA GLY A 70 -12.67 -0.89 -11.43
C GLY A 70 -13.16 0.52 -11.05
N HIS A 71 -14.16 0.63 -10.18
CA HIS A 71 -14.61 1.92 -9.65
C HIS A 71 -13.69 2.38 -8.52
N ILE A 72 -13.49 3.68 -8.47
CA ILE A 72 -12.60 4.34 -7.51
C ILE A 72 -13.45 4.91 -6.37
N TRP A 73 -13.24 4.36 -5.17
CA TRP A 73 -13.90 4.80 -3.96
C TRP A 73 -12.98 5.68 -3.13
N VAL A 74 -13.53 6.79 -2.68
CA VAL A 74 -12.78 7.84 -1.96
C VAL A 74 -13.51 8.16 -0.66
N ILE A 75 -12.75 8.30 0.42
CA ILE A 75 -13.26 8.88 1.65
C ILE A 75 -12.48 10.14 2.00
N HIS A 76 -13.19 11.25 2.21
CA HIS A 76 -12.57 12.50 2.58
C HIS A 76 -13.17 13.08 3.87
N ARG A 77 -12.53 14.09 4.40
CA ARG A 77 -12.88 14.79 5.65
C ARG A 77 -13.61 16.10 5.36
N PRO A 78 -14.94 16.12 5.27
CA PRO A 78 -15.71 17.35 5.03
C PRO A 78 -15.40 18.45 6.03
N ARG A 79 -15.17 18.06 7.30
CA ARG A 79 -14.87 18.97 8.41
C ARG A 79 -13.49 19.62 8.35
N SER A 80 -12.61 19.18 7.46
CA SER A 80 -11.29 19.77 7.23
C SER A 80 -11.31 21.01 6.32
N LEU A 81 -12.46 21.31 5.71
CA LEU A 81 -12.63 22.52 4.92
C LEU A 81 -12.79 23.75 5.83
N THR A 82 -12.05 24.81 5.52
CA THR A 82 -12.19 26.10 6.17
C THR A 82 -13.46 26.83 5.72
N ASP A 83 -13.88 27.86 6.43
CA ASP A 83 -15.03 28.67 6.05
C ASP A 83 -14.85 29.37 4.70
N ASP A 84 -13.61 29.73 4.35
CA ASP A 84 -13.31 30.35 3.04
C ASP A 84 -13.42 29.31 1.91
N GLU A 85 -13.06 28.05 2.14
CA GLU A 85 -13.20 26.99 1.15
C GLU A 85 -14.66 26.56 0.92
N LYS A 86 -15.49 26.59 1.95
CA LYS A 86 -16.92 26.19 1.90
C LYS A 86 -17.90 27.36 1.98
N GLY A 87 -17.50 28.51 1.47
CA GLY A 87 -18.24 29.78 1.64
C GLY A 87 -19.69 29.78 1.19
N ALA A 88 -20.08 28.94 0.19
CA ALA A 88 -21.47 28.81 -0.25
C ALA A 88 -22.37 28.08 0.77
N SER A 89 -21.81 27.26 1.65
CA SER A 89 -22.57 26.51 2.66
C SER A 89 -22.78 27.27 3.99
N LEU A 90 -22.21 28.46 4.11
CA LEU A 90 -22.35 29.29 5.32
C LEU A 90 -23.69 29.99 5.37
N ASN A 91 -24.10 30.42 6.56
CA ASN A 91 -25.33 31.21 6.75
C ASN A 91 -25.03 32.52 7.48
N PRO A 92 -25.06 33.70 6.80
CA PRO A 92 -25.33 33.84 5.36
C PRO A 92 -24.14 33.37 4.52
N PRO A 93 -24.36 32.98 3.22
CA PRO A 93 -23.29 32.58 2.32
C PRO A 93 -22.28 33.72 2.09
N ARG A 94 -20.98 33.38 2.12
CA ARG A 94 -19.90 34.34 1.82
C ARG A 94 -19.54 34.40 0.34
N SER A 95 -19.87 33.32 -0.42
CA SER A 95 -19.49 33.18 -1.83
C SER A 95 -20.50 32.32 -2.59
N LYS A 96 -20.37 32.28 -3.93
CA LYS A 96 -21.14 31.39 -4.80
C LYS A 96 -20.61 29.93 -4.79
N CYS A 97 -19.37 29.74 -4.45
CA CYS A 97 -18.67 28.44 -4.28
C CYS A 97 -18.10 28.38 -2.85
N CYS A 98 -17.87 27.27 -2.22
CA CYS A 98 -18.22 25.92 -2.63
C CYS A 98 -18.96 25.24 -1.46
N VAL A 99 -19.36 24.00 -1.68
CA VAL A 99 -20.02 23.18 -0.66
C VAL A 99 -19.19 21.94 -0.44
N SER A 100 -19.08 21.47 0.79
CA SER A 100 -18.41 20.19 1.06
C SER A 100 -19.15 19.04 0.41
N ALA A 101 -18.44 18.16 -0.29
CA ALA A 101 -19.01 16.91 -0.77
C ALA A 101 -19.42 15.98 0.41
N PRO A 102 -20.33 15.01 0.20
CA PRO A 102 -20.52 13.90 1.14
C PRO A 102 -19.21 13.13 1.37
N PRO A 103 -18.97 12.54 2.56
CA PRO A 103 -17.70 11.93 2.92
C PRO A 103 -17.22 10.81 2.00
N VAL A 104 -18.12 9.99 1.46
CA VAL A 104 -17.81 8.86 0.57
C VAL A 104 -18.26 9.19 -0.84
N LEU A 105 -17.38 8.97 -1.81
CA LEU A 105 -17.60 9.22 -3.24
C LEU A 105 -17.12 8.00 -4.02
N GLU A 106 -17.89 7.60 -5.04
CA GLU A 106 -17.55 6.56 -6.01
C GLU A 106 -17.47 7.17 -7.39
N PHE A 107 -16.38 6.87 -8.10
CA PHE A 107 -16.12 7.32 -9.47
C PHE A 107 -15.95 6.13 -10.39
N ASP A 108 -16.32 6.29 -11.67
CA ASP A 108 -15.84 5.39 -12.70
C ASP A 108 -14.38 5.70 -13.10
N VAL A 109 -13.81 4.84 -13.94
CA VAL A 109 -12.44 4.99 -14.44
C VAL A 109 -12.21 6.29 -15.21
N ASP A 110 -13.25 6.88 -15.79
CA ASP A 110 -13.22 8.13 -16.53
C ASP A 110 -13.39 9.38 -15.65
N GLY A 111 -13.66 9.16 -14.35
CA GLY A 111 -13.78 10.20 -13.33
C GLY A 111 -15.18 10.77 -13.17
N ASN A 112 -16.21 10.12 -13.73
CA ASN A 112 -17.59 10.50 -13.48
C ASN A 112 -18.02 10.04 -12.09
N LEU A 113 -18.69 10.90 -11.32
CA LEU A 113 -19.25 10.55 -10.02
C LEU A 113 -20.45 9.62 -10.20
N LEU A 114 -20.40 8.43 -9.61
CA LEU A 114 -21.46 7.42 -9.65
C LEU A 114 -22.34 7.47 -8.40
N ARG A 115 -21.73 7.58 -7.22
CA ARG A 115 -22.43 7.62 -5.91
C ARG A 115 -21.75 8.58 -4.96
N SER A 116 -22.55 9.07 -4.00
CA SER A 116 -22.03 9.84 -2.86
C SER A 116 -22.94 9.68 -1.66
N TRP A 117 -22.35 9.44 -0.48
CA TRP A 117 -23.09 9.25 0.77
C TRP A 117 -22.17 9.41 1.99
N GLY A 118 -22.69 9.17 3.17
CA GLY A 118 -21.96 9.15 4.44
C GLY A 118 -22.25 10.35 5.33
N GLY A 119 -21.67 10.30 6.51
CA GLY A 119 -21.95 11.21 7.61
C GLY A 119 -22.85 10.59 8.67
N PRO A 120 -23.17 11.33 9.75
CA PRO A 120 -24.03 10.85 10.82
C PRO A 120 -25.37 10.34 10.29
N GLY A 121 -25.85 9.21 10.81
CA GLY A 121 -27.11 8.58 10.42
C GLY A 121 -27.82 7.93 11.59
N GLN A 122 -28.91 7.20 11.30
CA GLN A 122 -29.67 6.50 12.32
C GLN A 122 -29.11 5.09 12.53
N GLY A 123 -28.96 4.70 13.81
CA GLY A 123 -28.56 3.34 14.20
C GLY A 123 -27.06 3.07 14.18
N TYR A 124 -26.22 4.07 13.86
CA TYR A 124 -24.77 3.98 13.93
C TYR A 124 -24.14 5.33 14.26
N GLU A 125 -22.90 5.28 14.73
CA GLU A 125 -22.06 6.47 14.86
C GLU A 125 -21.14 6.59 13.63
N TRP A 126 -21.00 7.81 13.11
CA TRP A 126 -20.04 8.11 12.04
C TRP A 126 -18.68 8.47 12.63
N VAL A 127 -17.62 8.05 11.95
CA VAL A 127 -16.24 8.36 12.35
C VAL A 127 -16.01 9.86 12.50
N GLY A 128 -15.29 10.24 13.53
CA GLY A 128 -14.99 11.64 13.87
C GLY A 128 -13.94 12.25 12.90
N ARG A 129 -13.05 11.42 12.36
CA ARG A 129 -12.04 11.83 11.38
C ARG A 129 -11.82 10.70 10.39
N GLU A 130 -12.42 10.83 9.24
CA GLU A 130 -12.40 9.83 8.17
C GLU A 130 -10.96 9.44 7.79
N HIS A 131 -10.69 8.12 7.65
CA HIS A 131 -9.35 7.64 7.33
C HIS A 131 -9.36 6.52 6.28
N GLY A 132 -9.55 5.26 6.67
CA GLY A 132 -9.54 4.12 5.76
C GLY A 132 -10.89 3.89 5.08
N ILE A 133 -10.85 3.43 3.84
CA ILE A 133 -12.00 2.91 3.10
C ILE A 133 -11.56 1.67 2.34
N GLU A 134 -12.36 0.61 2.40
CA GLU A 134 -12.17 -0.61 1.61
C GLU A 134 -13.52 -1.10 1.09
N VAL A 135 -13.53 -1.66 -0.12
CA VAL A 135 -14.76 -2.18 -0.75
C VAL A 135 -14.57 -3.63 -1.11
N ASP A 136 -15.37 -4.50 -0.49
CA ASP A 136 -15.28 -5.93 -0.72
C ASP A 136 -16.14 -6.40 -1.91
N GLU A 137 -15.71 -7.51 -2.53
CA GLU A 137 -16.39 -8.08 -3.71
C GLU A 137 -17.83 -8.57 -3.41
N ARG A 138 -18.24 -8.61 -2.14
CA ARG A 138 -19.62 -8.92 -1.73
C ARG A 138 -20.52 -7.70 -1.72
N GLY A 139 -19.98 -6.52 -2.07
CA GLY A 139 -20.71 -5.26 -2.15
C GLY A 139 -20.86 -4.57 -0.80
N PHE A 140 -19.85 -4.66 0.06
CA PHE A 140 -19.80 -3.89 1.32
C PHE A 140 -18.63 -2.91 1.32
N VAL A 141 -18.88 -1.77 1.93
CA VAL A 141 -17.90 -0.70 2.17
C VAL A 141 -17.54 -0.69 3.64
N TRP A 142 -16.25 -0.75 3.94
CA TRP A 142 -15.70 -0.72 5.30
C TRP A 142 -15.03 0.63 5.51
N VAL A 143 -15.41 1.33 6.58
CA VAL A 143 -14.95 2.68 6.88
C VAL A 143 -14.32 2.73 8.26
N GLY A 144 -13.10 3.25 8.34
CA GLY A 144 -12.38 3.52 9.57
C GLY A 144 -12.10 5.01 9.77
N GLY A 145 -11.79 5.38 11.00
CA GLY A 145 -11.43 6.74 11.36
C GLY A 145 -10.32 6.80 12.41
N ASN A 146 -9.75 8.00 12.62
CA ASN A 146 -8.65 8.20 13.58
C ASN A 146 -8.82 9.40 14.53
N ALA A 147 -10.05 9.86 14.77
CA ALA A 147 -10.33 10.74 15.90
C ALA A 147 -10.24 9.98 17.24
N ASP A 148 -10.27 10.68 18.35
CA ASP A 148 -9.99 10.08 19.68
C ASP A 148 -10.87 8.89 20.06
N ASN A 149 -12.11 8.87 19.62
CA ASN A 149 -13.04 7.78 19.87
C ASN A 149 -13.34 6.92 18.63
N ASP A 150 -12.64 7.11 17.52
CA ASP A 150 -12.81 6.30 16.31
C ASP A 150 -12.14 4.92 16.48
N ASN A 151 -12.61 4.13 17.43
CA ASN A 151 -12.05 2.82 17.76
C ASN A 151 -12.92 1.68 17.19
N ALA A 152 -13.49 1.94 16.01
CA ALA A 152 -14.36 1.02 15.27
C ALA A 152 -14.10 1.07 13.76
N ILE A 153 -14.40 -0.03 13.09
CA ILE A 153 -14.62 -0.11 11.64
C ILE A 153 -16.11 -0.30 11.42
N VAL A 154 -16.70 0.51 10.57
CA VAL A 154 -18.14 0.47 10.26
C VAL A 154 -18.35 -0.12 8.86
N LYS A 155 -19.27 -1.07 8.75
CA LYS A 155 -19.62 -1.76 7.51
C LYS A 155 -20.93 -1.23 6.96
N PHE A 156 -20.93 -0.88 5.67
CA PHE A 156 -22.07 -0.38 4.92
C PHE A 156 -22.31 -1.21 3.66
N THR A 157 -23.50 -1.11 3.08
CA THR A 157 -23.74 -1.51 1.69
C THR A 157 -23.15 -0.47 0.74
N LEU A 158 -23.07 -0.75 -0.58
CA LEU A 158 -22.59 0.22 -1.57
C LEU A 158 -23.39 1.52 -1.61
N ASP A 159 -24.64 1.50 -1.23
CA ASP A 159 -25.54 2.66 -1.16
C ASP A 159 -25.58 3.33 0.22
N GLY A 160 -24.64 2.99 1.12
CA GLY A 160 -24.42 3.64 2.40
C GLY A 160 -25.37 3.23 3.52
N LYS A 161 -26.09 2.10 3.41
CA LYS A 161 -26.89 1.57 4.51
C LYS A 161 -26.01 0.86 5.51
N PHE A 162 -26.15 1.20 6.79
CA PHE A 162 -25.43 0.54 7.88
C PHE A 162 -25.76 -0.95 7.95
N VAL A 163 -24.72 -1.76 8.14
CA VAL A 163 -24.82 -3.22 8.25
C VAL A 163 -24.36 -3.70 9.63
N ALA A 164 -23.14 -3.34 10.01
CA ALA A 164 -22.53 -3.81 11.26
C ALA A 164 -21.27 -2.98 11.58
N GLN A 165 -20.66 -3.23 12.73
CA GLN A 165 -19.36 -2.65 13.09
C GLN A 165 -18.49 -3.62 13.89
N ILE A 166 -17.16 -3.45 13.76
CA ILE A 166 -16.14 -4.04 14.62
C ILE A 166 -15.68 -2.95 15.59
N GLY A 167 -15.59 -3.26 16.88
CA GLY A 167 -15.21 -2.30 17.90
C GLY A 167 -16.32 -1.33 18.29
N LYS A 168 -15.95 -0.21 18.94
CA LYS A 168 -16.89 0.77 19.50
C LYS A 168 -16.29 2.18 19.42
N PHE A 169 -17.16 3.18 19.34
CA PHE A 169 -16.80 4.60 19.48
C PHE A 169 -16.63 4.97 20.96
N ALA A 170 -15.56 4.47 21.57
CA ALA A 170 -15.22 4.63 22.97
C ALA A 170 -13.69 4.57 23.14
N PRO A 171 -13.09 4.99 24.25
CA PRO A 171 -11.65 4.92 24.45
C PRO A 171 -11.07 3.53 24.19
N SER A 172 -9.89 3.43 23.55
CA SER A 172 -9.22 2.15 23.31
C SER A 172 -8.85 1.46 24.61
N LEU A 173 -8.91 0.14 24.63
CA LEU A 173 -8.49 -0.72 25.73
C LEU A 173 -7.06 -1.27 25.55
N GLY A 174 -6.34 -0.78 24.53
CA GLY A 174 -4.96 -1.14 24.25
C GLY A 174 -4.78 -2.23 23.19
N SER A 175 -3.53 -2.45 22.79
CA SER A 175 -3.17 -3.31 21.65
C SER A 175 -3.41 -4.80 21.87
N ASN A 176 -3.70 -5.24 23.08
CA ASN A 176 -3.97 -6.65 23.39
C ASN A 176 -5.46 -6.92 23.67
N ASP A 177 -6.33 -5.91 23.61
CA ASP A 177 -7.77 -6.11 23.68
C ASP A 177 -8.29 -6.69 22.36
N THR A 178 -9.22 -7.64 22.42
CA THR A 178 -9.74 -8.37 21.25
C THR A 178 -11.15 -7.92 20.83
N THR A 179 -11.73 -6.98 21.56
CA THR A 179 -13.12 -6.51 21.37
C THR A 179 -13.20 -5.09 20.81
N GLN A 180 -12.09 -4.32 20.92
CA GLN A 180 -12.04 -2.93 20.56
C GLN A 180 -10.77 -2.60 19.78
N LEU A 181 -10.87 -1.62 18.90
CA LEU A 181 -9.76 -1.09 18.10
C LEU A 181 -9.12 0.13 18.78
N GLY A 182 -8.05 0.64 18.19
CA GLY A 182 -7.38 1.85 18.62
C GLY A 182 -7.08 2.77 17.43
N LYS A 183 -8.09 3.48 16.93
CA LYS A 183 -7.96 4.39 15.78
C LYS A 183 -7.38 3.67 14.56
N PRO A 184 -8.14 2.74 13.97
CA PRO A 184 -7.68 1.94 12.84
C PRO A 184 -7.37 2.80 11.62
N ALA A 185 -6.26 2.49 10.94
CA ALA A 185 -5.80 3.25 9.79
C ALA A 185 -6.36 2.69 8.47
N GLU A 186 -6.19 1.41 8.24
CA GLU A 186 -6.58 0.77 6.99
C GLU A 186 -7.07 -0.66 7.21
N THR A 187 -7.82 -1.19 6.23
CA THR A 187 -8.29 -2.57 6.21
C THR A 187 -7.96 -3.23 4.88
N ALA A 188 -7.78 -4.55 4.91
CA ALA A 188 -7.68 -5.38 3.72
C ALA A 188 -8.50 -6.65 3.90
N LEU A 189 -9.15 -7.13 2.83
CA LEU A 189 -9.98 -8.33 2.89
C LEU A 189 -9.31 -9.52 2.21
N ASP A 190 -9.33 -10.65 2.89
CA ASP A 190 -9.03 -11.96 2.34
C ASP A 190 -10.35 -12.66 2.02
N LYS A 191 -10.72 -12.63 0.75
CA LYS A 191 -11.96 -13.22 0.26
C LYS A 191 -12.02 -14.73 0.50
N GLU A 192 -10.92 -15.42 0.23
CA GLU A 192 -10.84 -16.89 0.32
C GLU A 192 -10.93 -17.37 1.76
N ALA A 193 -10.24 -16.70 2.68
CA ALA A 193 -10.29 -17.02 4.11
C ALA A 193 -11.48 -16.39 4.83
N ASN A 194 -12.25 -15.51 4.17
CA ASN A 194 -13.31 -14.69 4.77
C ASN A 194 -12.82 -13.89 5.98
N GLU A 195 -11.68 -13.21 5.82
CA GLU A 195 -11.02 -12.46 6.89
C GLU A 195 -10.86 -10.99 6.53
N ILE A 196 -11.01 -10.13 7.53
CA ILE A 196 -10.64 -8.71 7.45
C ILE A 196 -9.43 -8.45 8.34
N TYR A 197 -8.37 -7.94 7.74
CA TYR A 197 -7.15 -7.50 8.39
C TYR A 197 -7.24 -6.00 8.63
N VAL A 198 -6.88 -5.56 9.82
CA VAL A 198 -6.93 -4.15 10.21
C VAL A 198 -5.55 -3.70 10.67
N ALA A 199 -5.00 -2.69 10.02
CA ALA A 199 -3.87 -1.93 10.52
C ALA A 199 -4.37 -1.03 11.66
N ASP A 200 -4.33 -1.56 12.88
CA ASP A 200 -4.88 -0.91 14.07
C ASP A 200 -3.77 -0.11 14.78
N GLY A 201 -3.47 1.10 14.23
CA GLY A 201 -2.17 1.71 14.42
C GLY A 201 -2.09 3.10 15.01
N TYR A 202 -3.10 3.97 14.94
CA TYR A 202 -2.99 5.33 15.50
C TYR A 202 -3.12 5.36 17.03
N GLY A 203 -3.86 4.43 17.61
CA GLY A 203 -3.98 4.26 19.06
C GLY A 203 -3.31 2.99 19.57
N ASN A 204 -3.32 1.94 18.78
CA ASN A 204 -2.71 0.64 19.04
C ASN A 204 -1.45 0.43 18.18
N ARG A 205 -0.80 -0.76 18.30
CA ARG A 205 0.44 -1.11 17.60
C ARG A 205 0.39 -2.51 17.04
N ARG A 206 -0.61 -2.80 16.22
CA ARG A 206 -0.88 -4.17 15.76
C ARG A 206 -1.52 -4.24 14.39
N VAL A 207 -1.42 -5.41 13.79
CA VAL A 207 -2.42 -5.92 12.85
C VAL A 207 -3.37 -6.83 13.62
N ILE A 208 -4.68 -6.67 13.44
CA ILE A 208 -5.70 -7.51 14.06
C ILE A 208 -6.63 -8.04 12.98
N VAL A 209 -7.07 -9.29 13.14
CA VAL A 209 -7.85 -10.02 12.13
C VAL A 209 -9.15 -10.50 12.73
N PHE A 210 -10.23 -10.28 11.98
CA PHE A 210 -11.58 -10.74 12.30
C PHE A 210 -12.15 -11.58 11.16
N ASP A 211 -13.15 -12.39 11.46
CA ASP A 211 -13.99 -12.99 10.44
C ASP A 211 -14.85 -11.90 9.78
N ALA A 212 -14.84 -11.81 8.46
CA ALA A 212 -15.49 -10.71 7.74
C ALA A 212 -17.03 -10.84 7.66
N THR A 213 -17.59 -11.98 8.07
CA THR A 213 -19.05 -12.22 8.13
C THR A 213 -19.58 -12.12 9.55
N THR A 214 -18.97 -12.84 10.49
CA THR A 214 -19.42 -12.90 11.89
C THR A 214 -18.85 -11.77 12.74
N LEU A 215 -17.79 -11.11 12.26
CA LEU A 215 -17.00 -10.09 12.96
C LEU A 215 -16.31 -10.60 14.23
N ALA A 216 -16.19 -11.92 14.37
CA ALA A 216 -15.50 -12.54 15.48
C ALA A 216 -13.99 -12.35 15.37
N TYR A 217 -13.34 -12.03 16.48
CA TYR A 217 -11.88 -11.96 16.56
C TYR A 217 -11.23 -13.31 16.20
N LYS A 218 -10.12 -13.27 15.47
CA LYS A 218 -9.33 -14.45 15.10
C LYS A 218 -7.92 -14.43 15.66
N ARG A 219 -7.15 -13.36 15.44
CA ARG A 219 -5.76 -13.20 15.89
C ARG A 219 -5.28 -11.77 15.77
N HIS A 220 -4.16 -11.45 16.38
CA HIS A 220 -3.42 -10.20 16.18
C HIS A 220 -1.94 -10.41 16.46
N TRP A 221 -1.11 -9.49 15.97
CA TRP A 221 0.33 -9.46 16.20
C TRP A 221 0.90 -8.04 16.09
N GLY A 222 2.03 -7.83 16.73
CA GLY A 222 2.87 -6.62 16.61
C GLY A 222 4.04 -6.82 15.65
N ALA A 223 5.01 -5.92 15.68
CA ALA A 223 6.22 -6.04 14.87
C ALA A 223 6.94 -7.38 15.12
N TYR A 224 7.51 -7.94 14.05
CA TYR A 224 8.19 -9.26 14.04
C TYR A 224 7.33 -10.45 14.49
N GLY A 225 6.00 -10.29 14.52
CA GLY A 225 5.08 -11.32 15.02
C GLY A 225 5.01 -11.37 16.56
N ASN A 226 5.65 -10.44 17.25
CA ASN A 226 5.65 -10.38 18.69
C ASN A 226 4.29 -9.91 19.25
N LYS A 227 4.06 -10.17 20.52
CA LYS A 227 2.96 -9.56 21.26
C LYS A 227 3.13 -8.04 21.27
N PRO A 228 2.12 -7.24 20.93
CA PRO A 228 2.18 -5.78 21.03
C PRO A 228 2.47 -5.31 22.44
N ASP A 229 3.31 -4.27 22.55
CA ASP A 229 3.62 -3.57 23.79
C ASP A 229 3.23 -2.10 23.68
N ASP A 230 2.34 -1.65 24.55
CA ASP A 230 1.80 -0.28 24.59
C ASP A 230 2.68 0.70 25.40
N ASN A 231 3.77 0.22 25.98
CA ASN A 231 4.72 1.11 26.66
C ASN A 231 5.23 2.21 25.72
N LYS A 232 5.46 3.39 26.28
CA LYS A 232 6.00 4.51 25.53
C LYS A 232 7.33 4.15 24.90
N GLN A 233 7.41 4.28 23.58
CA GLN A 233 8.68 4.08 22.87
C GLN A 233 9.47 5.37 22.79
N ALA A 234 10.81 5.23 22.65
CA ALA A 234 11.67 6.35 22.30
C ALA A 234 11.27 6.90 20.92
N PRO A 235 11.49 8.20 20.65
CA PRO A 235 11.38 8.73 19.30
C PRO A 235 12.25 7.95 18.31
N TYR A 236 11.84 7.92 17.05
CA TYR A 236 12.63 7.27 16.01
C TYR A 236 14.02 7.91 15.89
N ASP A 237 15.05 7.09 15.89
CA ASP A 237 16.43 7.47 15.64
C ASP A 237 17.00 6.59 14.51
N PRO A 238 17.39 7.17 13.36
CA PRO A 238 17.92 6.42 12.22
C PRO A 238 19.25 5.69 12.52
N LYS A 239 19.93 6.05 13.60
CA LYS A 239 21.19 5.44 14.05
C LYS A 239 20.99 4.33 15.09
N ALA A 240 19.80 4.24 15.67
CA ALA A 240 19.47 3.19 16.64
C ALA A 240 19.20 1.85 15.92
N PRO A 241 19.33 0.72 16.65
CA PRO A 241 18.81 -0.55 16.15
C PRO A 241 17.32 -0.47 15.82
N ALA A 242 16.88 -1.29 14.85
CA ALA A 242 15.46 -1.33 14.44
C ALA A 242 14.54 -1.62 15.65
N SER A 243 13.50 -0.80 15.80
CA SER A 243 12.50 -0.98 16.86
C SER A 243 11.87 -2.37 16.79
N GLN A 244 11.77 -3.04 17.94
CA GLN A 244 11.12 -4.36 18.07
C GLN A 244 9.60 -4.25 18.19
N GLN A 245 9.05 -3.04 18.20
CA GLN A 245 7.62 -2.75 18.18
C GLN A 245 7.27 -1.92 16.97
N PHE A 246 6.02 -2.00 16.54
CA PHE A 246 5.49 -1.04 15.58
C PHE A 246 5.46 0.36 16.17
N GLY A 247 5.74 1.36 15.34
CA GLY A 247 5.47 2.74 15.68
C GLY A 247 3.97 3.08 15.56
N ASN A 248 3.61 4.29 16.00
CA ASN A 248 2.29 4.84 15.73
C ASN A 248 2.39 5.86 14.59
N PRO A 249 1.67 5.60 13.47
CA PRO A 249 0.75 4.48 13.26
C PRO A 249 1.37 3.25 12.59
N VAL A 250 0.76 2.07 12.83
CA VAL A 250 0.71 0.99 11.84
C VAL A 250 -0.30 1.44 10.80
N HIS A 251 0.19 1.84 9.61
CA HIS A 251 -0.61 2.72 8.75
C HIS A 251 -1.31 2.00 7.60
N CYS A 252 -0.71 0.98 7.03
CA CYS A 252 -1.33 0.17 5.98
C CYS A 252 -1.22 -1.33 6.26
N VAL A 253 -2.12 -2.11 5.65
CA VAL A 253 -2.05 -3.57 5.53
C VAL A 253 -2.54 -3.98 4.15
N LYS A 254 -1.74 -4.77 3.42
CA LYS A 254 -2.10 -5.30 2.08
C LYS A 254 -1.84 -6.80 2.02
N LEU A 255 -2.67 -7.49 1.25
CA LEU A 255 -2.59 -8.93 1.04
C LEU A 255 -2.11 -9.23 -0.37
N ALA A 256 -1.06 -10.04 -0.50
CA ALA A 256 -0.58 -10.50 -1.79
C ALA A 256 -1.17 -11.89 -2.15
N ASN A 257 -1.21 -12.20 -3.45
CA ASN A 257 -1.77 -13.45 -3.98
C ASN A 257 -1.02 -14.71 -3.48
N ASP A 258 0.24 -14.56 -3.08
CA ASP A 258 1.06 -15.64 -2.50
C ASP A 258 0.83 -15.84 -0.99
N GLY A 259 -0.15 -15.15 -0.42
CA GLY A 259 -0.52 -15.27 0.99
C GLY A 259 0.35 -14.46 1.93
N LEU A 260 1.20 -13.56 1.43
CA LEU A 260 1.97 -12.65 2.26
C LEU A 260 1.17 -11.39 2.61
N VAL A 261 1.40 -10.91 3.83
CA VAL A 261 0.78 -9.71 4.41
C VAL A 261 1.85 -8.63 4.55
N TYR A 262 1.66 -7.51 3.88
CA TYR A 262 2.56 -6.36 3.92
C TYR A 262 2.00 -5.30 4.85
N VAL A 263 2.82 -4.78 5.75
CA VAL A 263 2.42 -3.84 6.81
C VAL A 263 3.31 -2.60 6.79
N CYS A 264 2.71 -1.42 6.67
CA CYS A 264 3.41 -0.14 6.77
C CYS A 264 3.64 0.24 8.23
N ASP A 265 4.87 0.19 8.66
CA ASP A 265 5.32 0.74 9.93
C ASP A 265 5.88 2.15 9.69
N ARG A 266 4.95 3.13 9.58
CA ARG A 266 5.17 4.43 8.96
C ARG A 266 6.34 5.20 9.53
N ILE A 267 6.34 5.46 10.84
CA ILE A 267 7.39 6.28 11.46
C ILE A 267 8.72 5.53 11.65
N ASN A 268 8.72 4.21 11.55
CA ASN A 268 9.94 3.41 11.54
C ASN A 268 10.52 3.23 10.14
N ASN A 269 9.95 3.91 9.13
CA ASN A 269 10.43 3.93 7.75
C ASN A 269 10.59 2.54 7.13
N ARG A 270 9.66 1.61 7.44
CA ARG A 270 9.77 0.22 6.98
C ARG A 270 8.44 -0.40 6.57
N ILE A 271 8.56 -1.39 5.71
CA ILE A 271 7.51 -2.37 5.44
C ILE A 271 7.93 -3.67 6.10
N GLN A 272 7.09 -4.25 6.94
CA GLN A 272 7.27 -5.61 7.42
C GLN A 272 6.33 -6.58 6.70
N VAL A 273 6.84 -7.78 6.39
CA VAL A 273 6.13 -8.81 5.65
C VAL A 273 5.91 -10.01 6.56
N PHE A 274 4.68 -10.51 6.59
CA PHE A 274 4.24 -11.60 7.43
C PHE A 274 3.53 -12.68 6.61
N LYS A 275 3.40 -13.87 7.17
CA LYS A 275 2.39 -14.84 6.75
C LYS A 275 1.03 -14.44 7.33
N LYS A 276 -0.04 -15.05 6.82
CA LYS A 276 -1.42 -14.80 7.31
C LYS A 276 -1.64 -15.16 8.79
N ASP A 277 -0.80 -16.01 9.37
CA ASP A 277 -0.82 -16.36 10.79
C ASP A 277 -0.09 -15.36 11.72
N GLY A 278 0.54 -14.32 11.14
CA GLY A 278 1.33 -13.32 11.85
C GLY A 278 2.82 -13.65 11.98
N SER A 279 3.28 -14.78 11.44
CA SER A 279 4.71 -15.13 11.44
C SER A 279 5.50 -14.17 10.56
N PHE A 280 6.53 -13.54 11.11
CA PHE A 280 7.41 -12.61 10.40
C PHE A 280 8.22 -13.33 9.31
N VAL A 281 8.37 -12.68 8.14
CA VAL A 281 9.11 -13.20 7.00
C VAL A 281 10.33 -12.36 6.70
N LYS A 282 10.14 -11.06 6.46
CA LYS A 282 11.21 -10.11 6.09
C LYS A 282 10.76 -8.68 6.31
N GLU A 283 11.71 -7.74 6.19
CA GLU A 283 11.40 -6.31 6.20
C GLU A 283 12.24 -5.55 5.20
N PHE A 284 11.74 -4.38 4.80
CA PHE A 284 12.43 -3.44 3.94
C PHE A 284 12.39 -2.05 4.57
N PHE A 285 13.50 -1.36 4.56
CA PHE A 285 13.62 0.01 5.05
C PHE A 285 13.78 0.99 3.89
N PHE A 286 13.07 2.14 3.99
CA PHE A 286 13.14 3.20 3.00
C PHE A 286 13.43 4.53 3.68
N GLU A 287 14.29 5.34 3.04
CA GLU A 287 14.61 6.70 3.52
C GLU A 287 14.82 6.77 5.05
N LYS A 288 15.67 5.91 5.59
CA LYS A 288 15.92 5.77 7.04
C LYS A 288 16.20 7.08 7.77
N ASN A 289 16.68 8.11 7.06
CA ASN A 289 16.96 9.41 7.63
C ASN A 289 15.74 10.33 7.71
N THR A 290 14.59 9.92 7.15
CA THR A 290 13.34 10.68 7.26
C THR A 290 12.84 10.65 8.70
N LEU A 291 12.66 11.82 9.25
CA LEU A 291 12.09 12.05 10.58
C LEU A 291 10.60 12.45 10.45
N GLY A 292 10.01 13.01 11.50
CA GLY A 292 8.63 13.50 11.47
C GLY A 292 7.62 12.36 11.36
N ASN A 293 6.86 12.32 10.27
CA ASN A 293 5.81 11.35 10.09
C ASN A 293 6.27 10.05 9.40
N GLY A 294 7.56 9.95 9.03
CA GLY A 294 8.13 8.77 8.36
C GLY A 294 7.83 8.68 6.87
N ALA A 295 8.48 7.70 6.20
CA ALA A 295 8.56 7.59 4.74
C ALA A 295 7.68 6.49 4.11
N VAL A 296 6.93 5.70 4.89
CA VAL A 296 6.11 4.59 4.39
C VAL A 296 4.66 4.78 4.82
N TRP A 297 3.92 5.58 4.03
CA TRP A 297 2.55 5.94 4.38
C TRP A 297 1.54 4.92 3.89
N ASP A 298 1.64 4.50 2.64
CA ASP A 298 0.79 3.48 2.05
C ASP A 298 1.56 2.68 1.00
N ILE A 299 1.08 1.50 0.66
CA ILE A 299 1.58 0.70 -0.44
C ILE A 299 0.44 0.19 -1.29
N ALA A 300 0.73 -0.04 -2.57
CA ALA A 300 -0.16 -0.77 -3.46
C ALA A 300 0.64 -1.87 -4.16
N ILE A 301 0.02 -3.03 -4.34
CA ILE A 301 0.65 -4.20 -4.97
C ILE A 301 0.38 -4.13 -6.46
N TRP A 302 1.43 -4.28 -7.29
CA TRP A 302 1.32 -4.25 -8.74
C TRP A 302 0.42 -5.38 -9.25
N PRO A 303 -0.51 -5.12 -10.20
CA PRO A 303 -1.56 -6.07 -10.56
C PRO A 303 -1.13 -7.15 -11.56
N ASP A 304 0.17 -7.28 -11.91
CA ASP A 304 0.63 -8.39 -12.74
C ASP A 304 0.48 -9.73 -12.00
N PRO A 305 0.39 -10.87 -12.70
CA PRO A 305 0.16 -12.17 -12.07
C PRO A 305 1.20 -12.56 -11.00
N LYS A 306 2.44 -12.06 -11.13
CA LYS A 306 3.53 -12.29 -10.16
C LYS A 306 3.56 -11.25 -9.05
N GLN A 307 2.79 -10.18 -9.21
CA GLN A 307 2.85 -9.02 -8.31
C GLN A 307 4.29 -8.54 -8.11
N THR A 308 4.98 -8.29 -9.25
CA THR A 308 6.43 -8.07 -9.32
C THR A 308 6.88 -6.84 -8.53
N TYR A 309 6.03 -5.82 -8.45
CA TYR A 309 6.35 -4.54 -7.80
C TYR A 309 5.39 -4.22 -6.66
N LEU A 310 5.89 -3.37 -5.76
CA LEU A 310 5.11 -2.55 -4.85
C LEU A 310 5.28 -1.10 -5.24
N LEU A 311 4.23 -0.31 -5.14
CA LEU A 311 4.34 1.14 -5.09
C LEU A 311 4.24 1.56 -3.63
N SER A 312 5.07 2.53 -3.19
CA SER A 312 5.03 3.05 -1.83
C SER A 312 4.88 4.56 -1.83
N ALA A 313 3.81 5.05 -1.22
CA ALA A 313 3.60 6.47 -1.00
C ALA A 313 4.46 6.96 0.16
N ASP A 314 5.17 8.04 -0.07
CA ASP A 314 5.93 8.78 0.93
C ASP A 314 5.35 10.19 1.08
N GLY A 315 4.47 10.36 2.05
CA GLY A 315 3.83 11.65 2.30
C GLY A 315 4.78 12.70 2.87
N GLU A 316 5.83 12.30 3.56
CA GLU A 316 6.81 13.24 4.12
C GLU A 316 7.72 13.81 3.02
N ASN A 317 8.22 12.95 2.12
CA ASN A 317 9.10 13.36 1.01
C ASN A 317 8.31 13.69 -0.27
N ASN A 318 7.00 13.44 -0.30
CA ASN A 318 6.08 13.80 -1.41
C ASN A 318 6.42 13.10 -2.73
N GLU A 319 6.66 11.79 -2.69
CA GLU A 319 6.93 10.95 -3.86
C GLU A 319 6.25 9.58 -3.74
N ILE A 320 6.17 8.84 -4.85
CA ILE A 320 5.80 7.43 -4.88
C ILE A 320 6.97 6.65 -5.45
N ARG A 321 7.45 5.64 -4.71
CA ARG A 321 8.52 4.74 -5.13
C ARG A 321 7.97 3.50 -5.79
N VAL A 322 8.66 3.03 -6.83
CA VAL A 322 8.47 1.71 -7.44
C VAL A 322 9.52 0.77 -6.88
N ILE A 323 9.08 -0.30 -6.24
CA ILE A 323 9.92 -1.19 -5.44
C ILE A 323 9.77 -2.62 -5.98
N LYS A 324 10.86 -3.34 -6.19
CA LYS A 324 10.78 -4.79 -6.44
C LYS A 324 10.28 -5.51 -5.19
N ARG A 325 9.20 -6.26 -5.32
CA ARG A 325 8.58 -6.98 -4.19
C ARG A 325 9.46 -8.09 -3.63
N GLU A 326 10.34 -8.65 -4.45
CA GLU A 326 11.22 -9.75 -4.08
C GLU A 326 12.26 -9.34 -3.03
N ASP A 327 12.97 -8.23 -3.27
CA ASP A 327 14.14 -7.83 -2.50
C ASP A 327 14.06 -6.42 -1.88
N GLY A 328 12.99 -5.66 -2.16
CA GLY A 328 12.80 -4.30 -1.64
C GLY A 328 13.64 -3.23 -2.36
N SER A 329 14.30 -3.54 -3.48
CA SER A 329 15.07 -2.55 -4.22
C SER A 329 14.17 -1.51 -4.88
N VAL A 330 14.48 -0.22 -4.69
CA VAL A 330 13.82 0.89 -5.38
C VAL A 330 14.36 0.96 -6.81
N VAL A 331 13.46 0.84 -7.79
CA VAL A 331 13.81 0.81 -9.22
C VAL A 331 13.29 2.02 -9.99
N GLY A 332 12.50 2.86 -9.34
CA GLY A 332 11.97 4.10 -9.90
C GLY A 332 11.18 4.88 -8.88
N SER A 333 10.85 6.12 -9.19
CA SER A 333 9.91 6.95 -8.43
C SER A 333 9.27 7.98 -9.34
N PHE A 334 8.14 8.54 -8.90
CA PHE A 334 7.48 9.64 -9.58
C PHE A 334 6.80 10.59 -8.60
N GLY A 335 6.50 11.79 -9.08
CA GLY A 335 6.00 12.90 -8.28
C GLY A 335 7.10 13.59 -7.50
N HIS A 336 6.79 14.73 -6.96
CA HIS A 336 7.63 15.54 -6.08
C HIS A 336 6.78 16.59 -5.37
N ASN A 337 7.31 17.27 -4.37
CA ASN A 337 6.59 18.29 -3.63
C ASN A 337 6.03 19.40 -4.54
N GLY A 338 4.76 19.73 -4.36
CA GLY A 338 4.09 20.83 -5.06
C GLY A 338 2.57 20.67 -5.13
N ARG A 339 1.91 21.58 -5.84
CA ARG A 339 0.45 21.64 -5.92
C ARG A 339 -0.12 21.55 -7.34
N ASN A 340 0.75 21.50 -8.35
CA ASN A 340 0.32 21.26 -9.73
C ASN A 340 -0.05 19.79 -9.96
N ALA A 341 -0.68 19.50 -11.08
CA ALA A 341 -0.95 18.11 -11.49
C ALA A 341 0.38 17.33 -11.60
N GLY A 342 0.42 16.12 -11.04
CA GLY A 342 1.59 15.28 -11.00
C GLY A 342 2.57 15.57 -9.85
N GLN A 343 2.34 16.64 -9.07
CA GLN A 343 3.07 16.92 -7.85
C GLN A 343 2.26 16.46 -6.64
N PHE A 344 2.87 16.33 -5.48
CA PHE A 344 2.22 15.89 -4.24
C PHE A 344 2.39 16.89 -3.10
N HIS A 345 1.38 16.91 -2.24
CA HIS A 345 1.48 17.46 -0.90
C HIS A 345 0.82 16.49 0.08
N TRP A 346 1.64 15.80 0.87
CA TRP A 346 1.21 14.77 1.79
C TRP A 346 0.34 13.68 1.12
N VAL A 347 0.91 13.05 0.07
CA VAL A 347 0.30 11.85 -0.52
C VAL A 347 0.13 10.79 0.58
N HIS A 348 -1.12 10.43 0.86
CA HIS A 348 -1.50 9.71 2.07
C HIS A 348 -1.90 8.27 1.81
N ALA A 349 -2.68 8.07 0.77
CA ALA A 349 -3.16 6.76 0.36
C ALA A 349 -3.13 6.62 -1.15
N MET A 350 -3.10 5.39 -1.65
CA MET A 350 -3.13 5.10 -3.07
C MET A 350 -3.80 3.75 -3.37
N ALA A 351 -4.32 3.64 -4.60
CA ALA A 351 -4.85 2.41 -5.14
C ALA A 351 -4.40 2.23 -6.59
N ILE A 352 -4.42 0.99 -7.08
CA ILE A 352 -4.06 0.64 -8.46
C ILE A 352 -5.23 -0.14 -9.08
N ASP A 353 -5.63 0.22 -10.30
CA ASP A 353 -6.60 -0.58 -11.05
C ASP A 353 -5.92 -1.73 -11.83
N ALA A 354 -6.72 -2.64 -12.38
CA ALA A 354 -6.23 -3.77 -13.16
C ALA A 354 -5.45 -3.35 -14.43
N GLY A 355 -5.65 -2.12 -14.91
CA GLY A 355 -4.91 -1.53 -16.03
C GLY A 355 -3.58 -0.89 -15.63
N GLY A 356 -3.22 -0.95 -14.34
CA GLY A 356 -2.00 -0.37 -13.81
C GLY A 356 -2.05 1.15 -13.61
N ASN A 357 -3.21 1.79 -13.70
CA ASN A 357 -3.32 3.20 -13.36
C ASN A 357 -3.32 3.37 -11.85
N VAL A 358 -2.62 4.39 -11.37
CA VAL A 358 -2.49 4.71 -9.95
C VAL A 358 -3.41 5.87 -9.60
N TYR A 359 -4.13 5.72 -8.51
CA TYR A 359 -4.98 6.76 -7.94
C TYR A 359 -4.42 7.16 -6.58
N THR A 360 -4.31 8.46 -6.32
CA THR A 360 -3.69 9.00 -5.10
C THR A 360 -4.64 9.89 -4.35
N ALA A 361 -4.50 9.91 -3.04
CA ALA A 361 -5.26 10.73 -2.11
C ALA A 361 -4.30 11.58 -1.25
N GLU A 362 -4.60 12.86 -1.08
CA GLU A 362 -3.77 13.80 -0.34
C GLU A 362 -4.51 14.40 0.87
N VAL A 363 -3.81 14.43 2.00
CA VAL A 363 -4.29 15.06 3.25
C VAL A 363 -3.67 16.45 3.46
N ASP A 364 -3.78 16.97 4.68
CA ASP A 364 -3.37 18.31 5.06
C ASP A 364 -3.95 19.36 4.09
N THR A 365 -3.15 20.21 3.51
CA THR A 365 -3.60 21.24 2.55
C THR A 365 -3.58 20.73 1.10
N GLY A 366 -3.24 19.47 0.84
CA GLY A 366 -3.37 18.81 -0.48
C GLY A 366 -4.82 18.72 -0.93
N LYS A 367 -5.69 18.10 -0.12
CA LYS A 367 -7.16 18.03 -0.29
C LYS A 367 -7.59 17.68 -1.71
N ARG A 368 -6.95 16.67 -2.33
CA ARG A 368 -7.24 16.27 -3.70
C ARG A 368 -7.01 14.78 -3.94
N ILE A 369 -7.49 14.34 -5.06
CA ILE A 369 -7.21 13.03 -5.66
C ILE A 369 -6.63 13.23 -7.05
N GLN A 370 -5.73 12.35 -7.47
CA GLN A 370 -5.14 12.38 -8.81
C GLN A 370 -5.11 10.99 -9.41
N LYS A 371 -5.17 10.90 -10.74
CA LYS A 371 -4.96 9.69 -11.52
C LYS A 371 -3.65 9.80 -12.28
N PHE A 372 -2.86 8.73 -12.26
CA PHE A 372 -1.64 8.56 -13.03
C PHE A 372 -1.82 7.37 -13.97
N LYS A 373 -1.77 7.61 -15.26
CA LYS A 373 -1.87 6.57 -16.29
C LYS A 373 -0.55 5.85 -16.42
N LEU A 374 -0.59 4.52 -16.53
CA LEU A 374 0.56 3.71 -16.89
C LEU A 374 1.05 4.08 -18.30
N THR A 375 2.36 4.30 -18.46
CA THR A 375 2.98 4.68 -19.75
C THR A 375 4.00 3.67 -20.27
N SER A 376 4.40 2.70 -19.45
CA SER A 376 5.28 1.58 -19.84
C SER A 376 4.52 0.31 -20.14
N ASP A 377 5.20 -0.69 -20.68
CA ASP A 377 4.65 -2.02 -20.97
C ASP A 377 4.72 -2.99 -19.76
N ALA A 378 4.79 -2.48 -18.55
CA ALA A 378 5.01 -3.23 -17.30
C ALA A 378 3.93 -4.27 -16.96
N LEU A 379 2.78 -4.29 -17.64
CA LEU A 379 1.73 -5.31 -17.51
C LEU A 379 1.75 -6.34 -18.66
N LYS A 380 2.60 -6.17 -19.66
CA LYS A 380 2.80 -7.13 -20.76
C LYS A 380 3.90 -8.14 -20.38
#